data_bad0c29b85c049552537869cf1314fac
#
_entry.id   bad0c29b85c049552537869cf1314fac
#
_cell.length_a   1.000
_cell.length_b   1.000
_cell.length_c   1.000
_cell.angle_alpha   90.00
_cell.angle_beta   90.00
_cell.angle_gamma   90.00
#
_symmetry.space_group_name_H-M   'P 1'
#
loop_
_entity.id
_entity.type
_entity.pdbx_description
1 polymer ?
#
loop_
_entity_poly.entity_id
_entity_poly.type
_entity_poly.pdbx_seq_one_letter_code
_entity_poly.pdbx_strand_id
1 'polypeptide(L)'
;MTEIRKVMCCCGQGLGSSMMVEMNIQKALKKLGKTNVTVGHTSLSEVNPGAADLFVVGRDLAPQLRSYPRVVVLKKIMSVNELTEKLEKAFAEQSDTFLIE
;
A
#
# COMPACT_ATOMS: atom_id res chain seq x y z
N MET A 1 -6.13 -14.09 -11.28
CA MET A 1 -5.33 -12.91 -10.91
C MET A 1 -6.24 -11.79 -10.43
N THR A 2 -5.95 -11.21 -9.28
CA THR A 2 -6.78 -10.16 -8.69
C THR A 2 -6.42 -8.80 -9.26
N GLU A 3 -7.41 -8.08 -9.74
CA GLU A 3 -7.21 -6.70 -10.17
C GLU A 3 -7.16 -5.78 -8.96
N ILE A 4 -6.12 -4.94 -8.89
CA ILE A 4 -5.97 -4.01 -7.78
C ILE A 4 -6.76 -2.74 -8.10
N ARG A 5 -7.84 -2.53 -7.36
CA ARG A 5 -8.71 -1.36 -7.51
C ARG A 5 -8.70 -0.45 -6.31
N LYS A 6 -8.29 -0.97 -5.15
CA LYS A 6 -8.23 -0.19 -3.93
C LYS A 6 -6.92 -0.47 -3.20
N VAL A 7 -6.20 0.59 -2.89
CA VAL A 7 -4.95 0.54 -2.13
C VAL A 7 -5.19 1.20 -0.79
N MET A 8 -4.74 0.57 0.28
CA MET A 8 -4.90 1.10 1.61
C MET A 8 -3.57 1.22 2.32
N CYS A 9 -3.32 2.38 2.89
CA CYS A 9 -2.16 2.63 3.73
C CYS A 9 -2.51 2.30 5.17
N CYS A 10 -1.69 1.50 5.82
CA CYS A 10 -1.87 1.17 7.23
C CYS A 10 -0.74 1.79 8.04
N CYS A 11 -1.11 2.61 9.02
CA CYS A 11 -0.14 3.26 9.91
C CYS A 11 -0.52 2.98 11.36
N GLY A 12 0.48 2.70 12.17
CA GLY A 12 0.28 2.43 13.60
C GLY A 12 0.15 3.69 14.43
N GLN A 13 0.53 4.83 13.88
CA GLN A 13 0.55 6.07 14.64
C GLN A 13 -0.06 7.21 13.85
N GLY A 14 -0.78 8.06 14.55
CA GLY A 14 -1.27 9.36 14.17
C GLY A 14 -1.77 9.53 12.72
N LEU A 15 -2.87 10.23 12.59
CA LEU A 15 -3.51 10.44 11.29
C LEU A 15 -2.65 11.24 10.30
N GLY A 16 -1.75 12.07 10.80
CA GLY A 16 -0.94 12.92 9.93
C GLY A 16 -0.05 12.14 8.98
N SER A 17 0.65 11.11 9.49
CA SER A 17 1.52 10.28 8.66
C SER A 17 0.73 9.47 7.65
N SER A 18 -0.41 8.93 8.05
CA SER A 18 -1.28 8.16 7.15
C SER A 18 -1.74 8.99 5.98
N MET A 19 -2.15 10.23 6.23
CA MET A 19 -2.62 11.12 5.18
C MET A 19 -1.51 11.47 4.19
N MET A 20 -0.29 11.69 4.68
CA MET A 20 0.83 11.98 3.79
C MET A 20 1.20 10.79 2.92
N VAL A 21 1.20 9.60 3.49
CA VAL A 21 1.46 8.39 2.72
C VAL A 21 0.35 8.16 1.68
N GLU A 22 -0.89 8.38 2.07
CA GLU A 22 -2.02 8.30 1.15
C GLU A 22 -1.85 9.25 -0.03
N MET A 23 -1.47 10.49 0.23
CA MET A 23 -1.21 11.46 -0.83
C MET A 23 -0.07 11.03 -1.74
N ASN A 24 0.98 10.46 -1.16
CA ASN A 24 2.11 9.97 -1.92
C ASN A 24 1.72 8.78 -2.80
N ILE A 25 0.85 7.91 -2.30
CA ILE A 25 0.32 6.80 -3.09
C ILE A 25 -0.47 7.33 -4.28
N GLN A 26 -1.31 8.35 -4.06
CA GLN A 26 -2.07 8.97 -5.14
C GLN A 26 -1.13 9.54 -6.21
N LYS A 27 -0.06 10.22 -5.80
CA LYS A 27 0.92 10.75 -6.73
C LYS A 27 1.61 9.65 -7.53
N ALA A 28 1.99 8.56 -6.86
CA ALA A 28 2.64 7.44 -7.50
C ALA A 28 1.72 6.77 -8.52
N LEU A 29 0.46 6.55 -8.15
CA LEU A 29 -0.52 5.96 -9.05
C LEU A 29 -0.75 6.81 -10.28
N LYS A 30 -0.77 8.12 -10.10
CA LYS A 30 -0.93 9.05 -11.22
C LYS A 30 0.26 8.95 -12.17
N LYS A 31 1.49 8.86 -11.63
CA LYS A 31 2.69 8.66 -12.44
C LYS A 31 2.65 7.36 -13.24
N LEU A 32 2.05 6.31 -12.66
CA LEU A 32 1.94 5.01 -13.31
C LEU A 32 0.74 4.89 -14.23
N GLY A 33 -0.08 5.93 -14.34
CA GLY A 33 -1.26 5.90 -15.17
C GLY A 33 -2.42 5.09 -14.59
N LYS A 34 -2.41 4.81 -13.30
CA LYS A 34 -3.44 4.01 -12.62
C LYS A 34 -4.50 4.92 -12.02
N THR A 35 -5.35 5.49 -12.86
CA THR A 35 -6.35 6.47 -12.42
C THR A 35 -7.63 5.84 -11.87
N ASN A 36 -7.82 4.53 -12.09
CA ASN A 36 -9.02 3.82 -11.62
C ASN A 36 -8.86 3.24 -10.23
N VAL A 37 -7.74 3.51 -9.56
CA VAL A 37 -7.43 2.96 -8.25
C VAL A 37 -7.78 3.98 -7.18
N THR A 38 -8.58 3.57 -6.19
CA THR A 38 -8.88 4.42 -5.04
C THR A 38 -7.86 4.17 -3.94
N VAL A 39 -7.60 5.20 -3.14
CA VAL A 39 -6.63 5.13 -2.06
C VAL A 39 -7.31 5.55 -0.76
N GLY A 40 -7.04 4.80 0.30
CA GLY A 40 -7.53 5.11 1.63
C GLY A 40 -6.44 4.89 2.66
N HIS A 41 -6.77 5.14 3.91
CA HIS A 41 -5.87 4.86 5.03
C HIS A 41 -6.67 4.25 6.17
N THR A 42 -5.98 3.48 7.01
CA THR A 42 -6.60 2.85 8.17
C THR A 42 -5.56 2.71 9.27
N SER A 43 -6.05 2.43 10.48
CA SER A 43 -5.16 2.12 11.60
C SER A 43 -4.96 0.61 11.71
N LEU A 44 -3.90 0.22 12.41
CA LEU A 44 -3.62 -1.20 12.64
C LEU A 44 -4.77 -1.90 13.38
N SER A 45 -5.46 -1.19 14.26
CA SER A 45 -6.56 -1.75 15.03
C SER A 45 -7.82 -1.99 14.19
N GLU A 46 -7.95 -1.32 13.05
CA GLU A 46 -9.15 -1.41 12.21
C GLU A 46 -8.91 -2.17 10.90
N VAL A 47 -7.65 -2.44 10.58
CA VAL A 47 -7.32 -3.06 9.30
C VAL A 47 -7.77 -4.51 9.25
N ASN A 48 -8.23 -4.94 8.06
CA ASN A 48 -8.56 -6.34 7.82
C ASN A 48 -8.25 -6.69 6.36
N PRO A 49 -8.01 -7.98 6.06
CA PRO A 49 -7.57 -8.38 4.71
C PRO A 49 -8.58 -8.08 3.60
N GLY A 50 -9.84 -7.94 3.95
CA GLY A 50 -10.89 -7.65 2.97
C GLY A 50 -11.11 -6.16 2.71
N ALA A 51 -10.39 -5.28 3.42
CA ALA A 51 -10.63 -3.84 3.32
C ALA A 51 -10.12 -3.25 2.01
N ALA A 52 -9.14 -3.85 1.38
CA ALA A 52 -8.55 -3.36 0.15
C ALA A 52 -7.90 -4.50 -0.63
N ASP A 53 -7.49 -4.20 -1.85
CA ASP A 53 -6.82 -5.18 -2.71
C ASP A 53 -5.31 -5.20 -2.47
N LEU A 54 -4.74 -4.08 -2.05
CA LEU A 54 -3.33 -3.94 -1.79
C LEU A 54 -3.13 -3.09 -0.53
N PHE A 55 -2.22 -3.52 0.33
CA PHE A 55 -1.88 -2.78 1.54
C PHE A 55 -0.45 -2.26 1.45
N VAL A 56 -0.27 -0.99 1.83
CA VAL A 56 1.03 -0.34 1.89
C VAL A 56 1.33 -0.02 3.34
N VAL A 57 2.46 -0.52 3.84
CA VAL A 57 2.84 -0.34 5.24
C VAL A 57 4.32 0.01 5.35
N GLY A 58 4.69 0.66 6.45
CA GLY A 58 6.08 0.81 6.81
C GLY A 58 6.62 -0.52 7.35
N ARG A 59 7.92 -0.70 7.32
CA ARG A 59 8.50 -1.97 7.75
C ARG A 59 8.30 -2.24 9.25
N ASP A 60 8.03 -1.22 10.04
CA ASP A 60 7.75 -1.39 11.46
C ASP A 60 6.43 -2.12 11.71
N LEU A 61 5.47 -2.01 10.81
CA LEU A 61 4.19 -2.69 10.90
C LEU A 61 4.08 -3.92 10.00
N ALA A 62 5.07 -4.15 9.16
CA ALA A 62 5.04 -5.26 8.20
C ALA A 62 4.77 -6.62 8.85
N PRO A 63 5.35 -6.94 10.03
CA PRO A 63 5.09 -8.24 10.66
C PRO A 63 3.62 -8.50 10.96
N GLN A 64 2.84 -7.47 11.28
CA GLN A 64 1.43 -7.63 11.58
C GLN A 64 0.57 -7.90 10.34
N LEU A 65 1.12 -7.64 9.16
CA LEU A 65 0.38 -7.78 7.90
C LEU A 65 0.91 -8.90 7.01
N ARG A 66 1.78 -9.75 7.53
CA ARG A 66 2.37 -10.85 6.75
C ARG A 66 1.36 -11.87 6.24
N SER A 67 0.24 -12.03 6.92
CA SER A 67 -0.80 -12.95 6.50
C SER A 67 -1.72 -12.38 5.43
N TYR A 68 -1.58 -11.09 5.13
CA TYR A 68 -2.41 -10.45 4.14
C TYR A 68 -1.96 -10.85 2.73
N PRO A 69 -2.89 -10.97 1.78
CA PRO A 69 -2.53 -11.53 0.47
C PRO A 69 -1.60 -10.66 -0.37
N ARG A 70 -1.71 -9.34 -0.24
CA ARG A 70 -0.92 -8.43 -1.08
C ARG A 70 -0.44 -7.26 -0.24
N VAL A 71 0.87 -7.17 -0.02
CA VAL A 71 1.46 -6.15 0.85
C VAL A 71 2.70 -5.56 0.19
N VAL A 72 2.80 -4.24 0.26
CA VAL A 72 4.00 -3.48 -0.10
C VAL A 72 4.59 -2.89 1.16
N VAL A 73 5.85 -3.17 1.43
CA VAL A 73 6.55 -2.69 2.60
C VAL A 73 7.51 -1.57 2.19
N LEU A 74 7.41 -0.43 2.85
CA LEU A 74 8.25 0.73 2.58
C LEU A 74 9.33 0.85 3.66
N LYS A 75 10.57 1.04 3.22
CA LYS A 75 11.67 1.36 4.13
C LYS A 75 11.60 2.81 4.56
N LYS A 76 11.23 3.69 3.64
CA LYS A 76 11.06 5.11 3.90
C LYS A 76 9.65 5.50 3.47
N ILE A 77 8.75 5.61 4.42
CA ILE A 77 7.32 5.83 4.13
C ILE A 77 7.06 7.15 3.39
N MET A 78 7.98 8.09 3.48
CA MET A 78 7.84 9.39 2.81
C MET A 78 8.50 9.45 1.44
N SER A 79 9.15 8.38 0.99
CA SER A 79 9.82 8.37 -0.29
C SER A 79 8.84 8.03 -1.41
N VAL A 80 8.52 9.01 -2.24
CA VAL A 80 7.64 8.80 -3.40
C VAL A 80 8.33 7.91 -4.43
N ASN A 81 9.64 8.00 -4.58
CA ASN A 81 10.39 7.18 -5.52
C ASN A 81 10.33 5.71 -5.15
N GLU A 82 10.59 5.38 -3.88
CA GLU A 82 10.50 4.01 -3.41
C GLU A 82 9.09 3.46 -3.58
N LEU A 83 8.10 4.26 -3.21
CA LEU A 83 6.70 3.89 -3.31
C LEU A 83 6.30 3.63 -4.77
N THR A 84 6.72 4.49 -5.68
CA THR A 84 6.39 4.34 -7.10
C THR A 84 6.97 3.05 -7.67
N GLU A 85 8.24 2.77 -7.37
CA GLU A 85 8.88 1.54 -7.84
C GLU A 85 8.20 0.29 -7.31
N LYS A 86 7.86 0.28 -6.03
CA LYS A 86 7.23 -0.88 -5.41
C LYS A 86 5.78 -1.06 -5.87
N LEU A 87 5.04 0.02 -6.08
CA LEU A 87 3.70 -0.07 -6.64
C LEU A 87 3.74 -0.60 -8.07
N GLU A 88 4.71 -0.16 -8.86
CA GLU A 88 4.87 -0.68 -10.21
C GLU A 88 5.07 -2.19 -10.19
N LYS A 89 5.92 -2.69 -9.29
CA LYS A 89 6.13 -4.12 -9.12
C LYS A 89 4.84 -4.83 -8.71
N ALA A 90 4.08 -4.23 -7.80
CA ALA A 90 2.83 -4.82 -7.32
C ALA A 90 1.80 -4.95 -8.45
N PHE A 91 1.67 -3.92 -9.27
CA PHE A 91 0.73 -3.96 -10.39
C PHE A 91 1.18 -4.91 -11.49
N ALA A 92 2.47 -5.17 -11.60
CA ALA A 92 3.02 -6.10 -12.59
C ALA A 92 2.99 -7.55 -12.09
N GLU A 93 2.76 -7.76 -10.80
CA GLU A 93 2.77 -9.10 -10.22
C GLU A 93 1.56 -9.92 -10.71
N GLN A 94 1.82 -11.13 -11.15
CA GLN A 94 0.77 -12.00 -11.68
C GLN A 94 0.18 -12.94 -10.64
N SER A 95 0.80 -13.03 -9.49
CA SER A 95 0.32 -13.87 -8.40
C SER A 95 -0.79 -13.13 -7.64
N ASP A 96 -1.75 -13.87 -7.10
CA ASP A 96 -2.79 -13.30 -6.25
C ASP A 96 -2.27 -12.96 -4.85
N THR A 97 -1.11 -13.48 -4.49
CA THR A 97 -0.50 -13.20 -3.21
C THR A 97 0.96 -12.80 -3.41
N PHE A 98 1.41 -11.77 -2.72
CA PHE A 98 2.79 -11.35 -2.79
C PHE A 98 3.15 -10.42 -1.62
N LEU A 99 4.43 -10.35 -1.34
CA LEU A 99 5.00 -9.40 -0.38
C LEU A 99 6.17 -8.73 -1.06
N ILE A 100 6.07 -7.41 -1.24
CA ILE A 100 7.11 -6.61 -1.87
C ILE A 100 7.82 -5.80 -0.79
N GLU A 101 9.09 -6.07 -0.56
CA GLU A 101 9.90 -5.39 0.44
C GLU A 101 10.96 -4.49 -0.16
#